data_81964e965d72c7b66a93be29efd0f542
#
_entry.id   81964e965d72c7b66a93be29efd0f542
#
_cell.length_a   1.000
_cell.length_b   1.000
_cell.length_c   1.000
_cell.angle_alpha   90.00
_cell.angle_beta   90.00
_cell.angle_gamma   90.00
#
_symmetry.space_group_name_H-M   'P 1'
#
loop_
_entity.id
_entity.type
_entity.pdbx_description
1 polymer ?
#
loop_
_entity_poly.entity_id
_entity_poly.type
_entity_poly.pdbx_seq_one_letter_code
_entity_poly.pdbx_strand_id
1 'polypeptide(L)'
;LLPSGMVSIVPADVNGTSSDNCMPSGLLNLTATPTTFTCGEVGPNNVVLTVTDACGNSATCVAVVTVVDTEPPVAICNAAIDVYLDAAGMATIDTTDTNNGSWDNCAIDTMTLSVHNFNCSNVAVPVTVQMVVFDVYGNSDTCYTVVTVIDTIAPIAVCTTTTLYLDAMGVATLDAQDLDGGSSDACGGLTFSANPSNFTCANVGSNSSVLTVTDINGNSSTCVGTVMVFDTIDPVAICQNITIQLNSGGTASIVGSQLNNGSSDACGIASYSANPNTFTCANVGPNTVVMTVTDVNGNTATCTSIVTVQDLVPPVALCQNITIQLDVTGNASIVGSQLNNGSSDACGIASYSANPNTFTCANVGPNTVVMTVTDVNG
;
A
#
# COMPACT_ATOMS: atom_id res chain seq x y z
N LEU A 1 -7.29 -2.25 70.07
CA LEU A 1 -5.92 -1.69 70.22
C LEU A 1 -5.91 -0.22 69.77
N LEU A 2 -4.92 0.53 70.22
CA LEU A 2 -4.66 1.89 69.75
C LEU A 2 -3.83 1.86 68.44
N PRO A 3 -3.69 3.01 67.72
CA PRO A 3 -2.86 3.07 66.53
C PRO A 3 -1.39 2.69 66.71
N SER A 4 -0.94 2.58 67.97
CA SER A 4 0.41 2.11 68.32
C SER A 4 0.53 0.57 68.35
N GLY A 5 -0.55 -0.18 68.11
CA GLY A 5 -0.62 -1.63 68.26
C GLY A 5 -0.61 -2.11 69.70
N MET A 6 -0.84 -1.20 70.66
CA MET A 6 -0.80 -1.50 72.09
C MET A 6 -2.00 -0.91 72.83
N VAL A 7 -2.44 -1.56 73.88
CA VAL A 7 -3.41 -1.05 74.87
C VAL A 7 -3.01 -1.42 76.24
N SER A 8 -3.31 -0.59 77.20
CA SER A 8 -3.04 -0.88 78.60
C SER A 8 -4.30 -0.66 79.43
N ILE A 9 -4.39 -1.46 80.49
CA ILE A 9 -5.45 -1.35 81.49
C ILE A 9 -4.82 -0.94 82.84
N VAL A 10 -5.61 -0.33 83.67
CA VAL A 10 -5.24 -0.09 85.06
C VAL A 10 -5.93 -1.15 85.98
N PRO A 11 -5.38 -1.47 87.16
CA PRO A 11 -5.97 -2.46 88.04
C PRO A 11 -7.43 -2.20 88.39
N ALA A 12 -7.88 -0.95 88.37
CA ALA A 12 -9.26 -0.54 88.59
C ALA A 12 -10.22 -1.07 87.53
N ASP A 13 -9.76 -1.26 86.25
CA ASP A 13 -10.60 -1.71 85.09
C ASP A 13 -11.06 -3.19 85.32
N VAL A 14 -10.31 -3.99 86.07
CA VAL A 14 -10.58 -5.39 86.33
C VAL A 14 -11.03 -5.60 87.74
N ASN A 15 -11.19 -4.54 88.55
CA ASN A 15 -11.69 -4.59 89.90
C ASN A 15 -13.21 -4.44 89.99
N GLY A 16 -13.98 -5.50 90.27
CA GLY A 16 -15.42 -5.40 90.40
C GLY A 16 -15.80 -4.63 91.68
N THR A 17 -15.63 -5.21 92.79
CA THR A 17 -16.00 -4.63 94.12
C THR A 17 -15.18 -5.25 95.24
N SER A 18 -13.85 -5.16 95.12
CA SER A 18 -13.00 -5.71 96.21
C SER A 18 -13.24 -4.91 97.50
N SER A 19 -13.37 -5.62 98.62
CA SER A 19 -13.63 -5.06 99.94
C SER A 19 -12.86 -5.78 101.00
N ASP A 20 -12.57 -5.08 102.06
CA ASP A 20 -12.02 -5.66 103.33
C ASP A 20 -12.93 -5.25 104.48
N ASN A 21 -13.01 -6.09 105.52
CA ASN A 21 -13.90 -5.87 106.65
C ASN A 21 -13.35 -4.80 107.62
N CYS A 22 -12.11 -4.48 107.55
CA CYS A 22 -11.41 -3.51 108.41
C CYS A 22 -10.99 -2.21 107.68
N MET A 23 -11.15 -2.16 106.30
CA MET A 23 -10.74 -1.02 105.55
C MET A 23 -11.77 -0.58 104.48
N PRO A 24 -11.99 0.71 104.27
CA PRO A 24 -12.75 1.18 103.15
C PRO A 24 -12.13 0.70 101.82
N SER A 25 -12.94 0.31 100.82
CA SER A 25 -12.48 -0.26 99.58
C SER A 25 -11.53 0.66 98.75
N GLY A 26 -11.57 1.99 98.99
CA GLY A 26 -10.69 2.97 98.32
C GLY A 26 -9.27 3.05 98.83
N LEU A 27 -8.92 2.29 99.94
CA LEU A 27 -7.57 2.25 100.53
C LEU A 27 -6.85 0.91 100.24
N LEU A 28 -7.48 0.01 99.48
CA LEU A 28 -6.83 -1.21 99.04
C LEU A 28 -5.81 -0.93 97.96
N ASN A 29 -4.64 -1.54 98.05
CA ASN A 29 -3.65 -1.49 97.00
C ASN A 29 -3.98 -2.56 95.97
N LEU A 30 -4.21 -2.11 94.71
CA LEU A 30 -4.58 -2.97 93.58
C LEU A 30 -3.41 -3.08 92.65
N THR A 31 -3.03 -4.30 92.27
CA THR A 31 -2.08 -4.57 91.20
C THR A 31 -2.69 -5.55 90.19
N ALA A 32 -2.43 -5.39 88.88
CA ALA A 32 -2.89 -6.31 87.85
C ALA A 32 -1.72 -6.81 87.02
N THR A 33 -1.77 -8.05 86.54
CA THR A 33 -0.73 -8.61 85.67
C THR A 33 -1.34 -9.59 84.67
N PRO A 34 -1.13 -9.45 83.35
CA PRO A 34 -0.51 -8.36 82.66
C PRO A 34 -1.38 -7.08 82.64
N THR A 35 -0.79 -5.89 82.34
CA THR A 35 -1.51 -4.64 82.24
C THR A 35 -1.38 -4.03 80.80
N THR A 36 -0.50 -4.59 80.00
CA THR A 36 -0.29 -4.15 78.62
C THR A 36 -0.51 -5.28 77.62
N PHE A 37 -1.16 -5.03 76.54
CA PHE A 37 -1.49 -5.99 75.49
C PHE A 37 -1.07 -5.42 74.11
N THR A 38 -0.59 -6.31 73.26
CA THR A 38 -0.14 -6.07 71.93
C THR A 38 -1.01 -6.83 70.89
N CYS A 39 -0.68 -6.73 69.62
CA CYS A 39 -1.37 -7.50 68.59
C CYS A 39 -1.32 -9.03 68.81
N GLY A 40 -0.29 -9.52 69.51
CA GLY A 40 -0.18 -10.97 69.84
C GLY A 40 -1.17 -11.44 70.83
N GLU A 41 -1.78 -10.54 71.60
CA GLU A 41 -2.77 -10.85 72.67
C GLU A 41 -4.20 -10.51 72.29
N VAL A 42 -4.50 -10.31 70.98
CA VAL A 42 -5.90 -10.11 70.47
C VAL A 42 -6.69 -11.40 70.84
N GLY A 43 -7.86 -11.19 71.46
CA GLY A 43 -8.69 -12.26 72.01
C GLY A 43 -8.80 -12.19 73.51
N PRO A 44 -9.28 -13.27 74.14
CA PRO A 44 -9.45 -13.32 75.57
C PRO A 44 -8.13 -13.61 76.33
N ASN A 45 -7.77 -12.72 77.27
CA ASN A 45 -6.55 -12.77 78.06
C ASN A 45 -6.90 -12.84 79.55
N ASN A 46 -6.23 -13.71 80.33
CA ASN A 46 -6.36 -13.80 81.75
C ASN A 46 -5.49 -12.75 82.45
N VAL A 47 -6.11 -11.90 83.26
CA VAL A 47 -5.43 -10.88 84.07
C VAL A 47 -5.63 -11.26 85.56
N VAL A 48 -4.54 -11.40 86.30
CA VAL A 48 -4.57 -11.64 87.71
C VAL A 48 -4.62 -10.31 88.44
N LEU A 49 -5.73 -10.05 89.16
CA LEU A 49 -5.85 -8.92 90.07
C LEU A 49 -5.38 -9.38 91.46
N THR A 50 -4.46 -8.67 92.06
CA THR A 50 -4.03 -8.84 93.46
C THR A 50 -4.48 -7.62 94.19
N VAL A 51 -5.20 -7.90 95.29
CA VAL A 51 -5.70 -6.89 96.25
C VAL A 51 -4.96 -7.05 97.53
N THR A 52 -4.34 -5.97 98.02
CA THR A 52 -3.54 -6.02 99.29
C THR A 52 -4.06 -4.98 100.28
N ASP A 53 -4.27 -5.37 101.54
CA ASP A 53 -4.66 -4.46 102.61
C ASP A 53 -3.43 -3.69 103.18
N ALA A 54 -3.65 -2.74 104.07
CA ALA A 54 -2.57 -1.96 104.71
C ALA A 54 -1.69 -2.77 105.66
N CYS A 55 -2.17 -4.00 106.08
CA CYS A 55 -1.40 -4.91 106.91
C CYS A 55 -0.55 -5.90 106.10
N GLY A 56 -0.63 -5.84 104.73
CA GLY A 56 0.11 -6.71 103.83
C GLY A 56 -0.58 -8.05 103.50
N ASN A 57 -1.83 -8.27 103.90
CA ASN A 57 -2.57 -9.44 103.48
C ASN A 57 -3.07 -9.27 102.09
N SER A 58 -2.98 -10.30 101.23
CA SER A 58 -3.37 -10.23 99.85
C SER A 58 -4.30 -11.39 99.45
N ALA A 59 -5.19 -11.10 98.51
CA ALA A 59 -6.01 -12.04 97.79
C ALA A 59 -5.97 -11.78 96.25
N THR A 60 -6.14 -12.86 95.50
CA THR A 60 -6.08 -12.74 94.02
C THR A 60 -7.38 -13.29 93.42
N CYS A 61 -7.76 -12.67 92.25
CA CYS A 61 -8.76 -13.23 91.37
C CYS A 61 -8.31 -13.08 89.92
N VAL A 62 -8.93 -13.86 89.03
CA VAL A 62 -8.65 -13.81 87.59
C VAL A 62 -9.82 -13.18 86.88
N ALA A 63 -9.53 -12.10 86.10
CA ALA A 63 -10.46 -11.46 85.13
C ALA A 63 -10.07 -11.82 83.71
N VAL A 64 -11.05 -11.95 82.83
CA VAL A 64 -10.79 -12.08 81.38
C VAL A 64 -10.94 -10.73 80.72
N VAL A 65 -9.84 -10.27 80.08
CA VAL A 65 -9.83 -9.06 79.29
C VAL A 65 -9.79 -9.48 77.83
N THR A 66 -10.83 -9.11 77.06
CA THR A 66 -10.87 -9.35 75.61
C THR A 66 -10.25 -8.17 74.90
N VAL A 67 -9.11 -8.40 74.27
CA VAL A 67 -8.43 -7.43 73.45
C VAL A 67 -9.01 -7.55 72.05
N VAL A 68 -9.40 -6.45 71.46
CA VAL A 68 -9.90 -6.37 70.08
C VAL A 68 -9.07 -5.32 69.28
N ASP A 69 -8.82 -5.60 68.03
CA ASP A 69 -8.28 -4.63 67.09
C ASP A 69 -9.45 -4.07 66.25
N THR A 70 -9.59 -2.75 66.23
CA THR A 70 -10.64 -2.03 65.50
C THR A 70 -10.05 -0.89 64.66
N GLU A 71 -8.72 -0.78 64.70
CA GLU A 71 -8.02 0.21 63.86
C GLU A 71 -7.90 -0.33 62.44
N PRO A 72 -8.39 0.37 61.44
CA PRO A 72 -8.21 -0.04 60.06
C PRO A 72 -6.76 0.18 59.60
N PRO A 73 -6.27 -0.61 58.63
CA PRO A 73 -4.99 -0.34 57.98
C PRO A 73 -5.00 1.04 57.30
N VAL A 74 -3.84 1.57 57.02
CA VAL A 74 -3.67 2.79 56.23
C VAL A 74 -3.34 2.39 54.78
N ALA A 75 -4.29 2.51 53.90
CA ALA A 75 -4.11 2.22 52.46
C ALA A 75 -3.41 3.39 51.76
N ILE A 76 -2.27 3.11 51.14
CA ILE A 76 -1.47 4.09 50.39
C ILE A 76 -1.22 3.55 48.98
N CYS A 77 -1.76 4.23 47.97
CA CYS A 77 -1.61 3.87 46.58
C CYS A 77 -0.63 4.77 45.85
N ASN A 78 -0.01 4.28 44.78
CA ASN A 78 0.56 5.10 43.71
C ASN A 78 -0.57 5.94 43.07
N ALA A 79 -0.38 7.25 42.93
CA ALA A 79 -1.44 8.12 42.41
C ALA A 79 -1.78 7.79 40.95
N ALA A 80 -0.76 7.43 40.14
CA ALA A 80 -0.91 7.02 38.74
C ALA A 80 0.20 6.03 38.36
N ILE A 81 -0.11 5.13 37.42
CA ILE A 81 0.82 4.19 36.80
C ILE A 81 0.53 4.06 35.32
N ASP A 82 1.58 3.83 34.50
CA ASP A 82 1.48 3.49 33.09
C ASP A 82 1.62 1.98 32.92
N VAL A 83 0.76 1.40 32.09
CA VAL A 83 0.72 -0.04 31.81
C VAL A 83 0.76 -0.25 30.30
N TYR A 84 1.68 -1.09 29.84
CA TYR A 84 1.92 -1.32 28.42
C TYR A 84 1.27 -2.63 28.01
N LEU A 85 0.55 -2.60 26.88
CA LEU A 85 -0.04 -3.79 26.27
C LEU A 85 1.05 -4.70 25.70
N ASP A 86 0.83 -5.99 25.77
CA ASP A 86 1.64 -7.01 25.10
C ASP A 86 1.22 -7.20 23.63
N ALA A 87 1.90 -8.10 22.91
CA ALA A 87 1.62 -8.40 21.51
C ALA A 87 0.22 -9.03 21.26
N ALA A 88 -0.47 -9.46 22.31
CA ALA A 88 -1.85 -9.92 22.24
C ALA A 88 -2.87 -8.80 22.55
N GLY A 89 -2.40 -7.57 22.77
CA GLY A 89 -3.24 -6.43 23.15
C GLY A 89 -3.77 -6.51 24.58
N MET A 90 -3.03 -7.16 25.49
CA MET A 90 -3.43 -7.39 26.89
C MET A 90 -2.36 -6.89 27.86
N ALA A 91 -2.81 -6.45 29.03
CA ALA A 91 -1.92 -6.15 30.17
C ALA A 91 -2.61 -6.50 31.48
N THR A 92 -1.80 -6.77 32.50
CA THR A 92 -2.27 -7.09 33.85
C THR A 92 -1.50 -6.30 34.87
N ILE A 93 -2.17 -5.97 35.99
CA ILE A 93 -1.54 -5.40 37.17
C ILE A 93 -1.90 -6.27 38.40
N ASP A 94 -1.05 -6.18 39.39
CA ASP A 94 -1.33 -6.75 40.70
C ASP A 94 -1.24 -5.69 41.82
N THR A 95 -1.41 -6.12 43.07
CA THR A 95 -1.40 -5.20 44.20
C THR A 95 -0.03 -4.57 44.45
N THR A 96 1.06 -5.17 43.95
CA THR A 96 2.42 -4.62 44.14
C THR A 96 2.65 -3.41 43.21
N ASP A 97 1.95 -3.35 42.07
CA ASP A 97 2.03 -2.21 41.14
C ASP A 97 1.35 -0.95 41.70
N THR A 98 0.26 -1.18 42.49
CA THR A 98 -0.58 -0.09 43.00
C THR A 98 -0.22 0.33 44.41
N ASN A 99 0.29 -0.60 45.26
CA ASN A 99 0.63 -0.33 46.63
C ASN A 99 1.88 0.56 46.77
N ASN A 100 1.76 1.62 47.54
CA ASN A 100 2.87 2.55 47.84
C ASN A 100 3.19 2.58 49.33
N GLY A 101 3.29 1.39 49.94
CA GLY A 101 3.68 1.25 51.35
C GLY A 101 2.50 1.35 52.33
N SER A 102 1.35 0.76 51.99
CA SER A 102 0.28 0.57 52.98
C SER A 102 0.77 -0.16 54.20
N TRP A 103 0.27 0.21 55.38
CA TRP A 103 0.71 -0.34 56.65
C TRP A 103 -0.44 -0.48 57.62
N ASP A 104 -0.25 -1.28 58.66
CA ASP A 104 -1.18 -1.46 59.77
C ASP A 104 -0.43 -1.52 61.12
N ASN A 105 -1.15 -1.22 62.22
CA ASN A 105 -0.61 -1.25 63.56
C ASN A 105 -0.30 -2.70 64.04
N CYS A 106 -0.99 -3.69 63.48
CA CYS A 106 -0.77 -5.10 63.79
C CYS A 106 -0.16 -5.88 62.63
N ALA A 107 -0.84 -5.99 61.53
CA ALA A 107 -0.32 -6.54 60.27
C ALA A 107 -1.38 -6.46 59.18
N ILE A 108 -0.93 -6.33 57.94
CA ILE A 108 -1.76 -6.49 56.74
C ILE A 108 -1.89 -8.01 56.47
N ASP A 109 -3.12 -8.46 56.20
CA ASP A 109 -3.43 -9.83 55.79
C ASP A 109 -3.44 -9.93 54.26
N THR A 110 -4.27 -9.13 53.59
CA THR A 110 -4.44 -9.21 52.14
C THR A 110 -4.77 -7.85 51.51
N MET A 111 -4.51 -7.75 50.17
CA MET A 111 -4.90 -6.62 49.36
C MET A 111 -5.61 -7.14 48.13
N THR A 112 -6.62 -6.40 47.66
CA THR A 112 -7.38 -6.73 46.44
C THR A 112 -7.55 -5.51 45.55
N LEU A 113 -7.66 -5.76 44.24
CA LEU A 113 -7.90 -4.71 43.24
C LEU A 113 -9.30 -4.89 42.62
N SER A 114 -9.93 -3.77 42.27
CA SER A 114 -11.20 -3.77 41.56
C SER A 114 -11.06 -4.14 40.05
N VAL A 115 -9.90 -3.91 39.48
CA VAL A 115 -9.58 -4.23 38.07
C VAL A 115 -8.14 -4.74 38.02
N HIS A 116 -7.93 -5.86 37.32
CA HIS A 116 -6.61 -6.49 37.13
C HIS A 116 -6.17 -6.54 35.69
N ASN A 117 -7.12 -6.58 34.76
CA ASN A 117 -6.86 -6.85 33.35
C ASN A 117 -7.26 -5.62 32.49
N PHE A 118 -6.42 -5.32 31.52
CA PHE A 118 -6.61 -4.24 30.57
C PHE A 118 -6.44 -4.78 29.15
N ASN A 119 -7.03 -4.09 28.20
CA ASN A 119 -6.95 -4.43 26.79
C ASN A 119 -7.00 -3.17 25.91
N CYS A 120 -7.02 -3.35 24.60
CA CYS A 120 -7.03 -2.25 23.63
C CYS A 120 -8.16 -1.21 23.84
N SER A 121 -9.30 -1.61 24.42
CA SER A 121 -10.40 -0.67 24.69
C SER A 121 -10.09 0.32 25.81
N ASN A 122 -9.05 0.07 26.60
CA ASN A 122 -8.60 0.94 27.67
C ASN A 122 -7.51 1.94 27.24
N VAL A 123 -6.97 1.81 26.02
CA VAL A 123 -5.94 2.72 25.50
C VAL A 123 -6.50 4.13 25.42
N ALA A 124 -5.73 5.12 25.86
CA ALA A 124 -6.09 6.54 25.96
C ALA A 124 -7.32 6.87 26.83
N VAL A 125 -7.86 5.88 27.58
CA VAL A 125 -8.96 6.07 28.54
C VAL A 125 -8.43 5.75 29.94
N PRO A 126 -8.15 6.75 30.81
CA PRO A 126 -7.69 6.50 32.17
C PRO A 126 -8.69 5.68 32.97
N VAL A 127 -8.21 4.59 33.60
CA VAL A 127 -9.01 3.68 34.42
C VAL A 127 -8.67 3.89 35.88
N THR A 128 -9.66 4.21 36.72
CA THR A 128 -9.46 4.30 38.17
C THR A 128 -9.60 2.90 38.79
N VAL A 129 -8.52 2.41 39.40
CA VAL A 129 -8.46 1.15 40.10
C VAL A 129 -8.50 1.40 41.62
N GLN A 130 -9.45 0.76 42.31
CA GLN A 130 -9.52 0.77 43.75
C GLN A 130 -8.69 -0.41 44.31
N MET A 131 -7.83 -0.11 45.26
CA MET A 131 -7.19 -1.12 46.11
C MET A 131 -7.84 -1.12 47.48
N VAL A 132 -8.21 -2.32 47.99
CA VAL A 132 -8.70 -2.53 49.36
C VAL A 132 -7.63 -3.29 50.11
N VAL A 133 -7.22 -2.75 51.23
CA VAL A 133 -6.25 -3.35 52.16
C VAL A 133 -7.00 -3.89 53.37
N PHE A 134 -6.74 -5.13 53.77
CA PHE A 134 -7.32 -5.75 54.94
C PHE A 134 -6.23 -6.09 55.93
N ASP A 135 -6.50 -5.85 57.23
CA ASP A 135 -5.67 -6.34 58.31
C ASP A 135 -6.01 -7.81 58.68
N VAL A 136 -5.23 -8.39 59.57
CA VAL A 136 -5.42 -9.79 60.06
C VAL A 136 -6.68 -9.97 60.93
N TYR A 137 -7.35 -8.89 61.34
CA TYR A 137 -8.56 -8.90 62.16
C TYR A 137 -9.83 -8.50 61.40
N GLY A 138 -9.71 -8.17 60.10
CA GLY A 138 -10.82 -7.93 59.20
C GLY A 138 -11.21 -6.46 59.04
N ASN A 139 -10.46 -5.52 59.65
CA ASN A 139 -10.66 -4.11 59.33
C ASN A 139 -10.08 -3.79 57.93
N SER A 140 -10.56 -2.75 57.28
CA SER A 140 -10.11 -2.42 55.93
C SER A 140 -10.11 -0.93 55.66
N ASP A 141 -9.24 -0.51 54.72
CA ASP A 141 -9.18 0.84 54.13
C ASP A 141 -8.95 0.75 52.63
N THR A 142 -9.20 1.84 51.94
CA THR A 142 -9.16 1.89 50.47
C THR A 142 -8.37 3.09 49.94
N CYS A 143 -7.66 2.87 48.85
CA CYS A 143 -7.04 3.93 48.04
C CYS A 143 -7.25 3.71 46.56
N TYR A 144 -6.89 4.68 45.73
CA TYR A 144 -7.15 4.68 44.31
C TYR A 144 -5.89 5.00 43.52
N THR A 145 -5.73 4.27 42.39
CA THR A 145 -4.67 4.50 41.40
C THR A 145 -5.31 4.80 40.04
N VAL A 146 -4.82 5.80 39.31
CA VAL A 146 -5.21 6.03 37.92
C VAL A 146 -4.24 5.25 37.03
N VAL A 147 -4.79 4.32 36.24
CA VAL A 147 -4.03 3.50 35.29
C VAL A 147 -4.20 4.08 33.90
N THR A 148 -3.08 4.42 33.25
CA THR A 148 -3.03 4.80 31.83
C THR A 148 -2.52 3.59 31.05
N VAL A 149 -3.35 3.10 30.12
CA VAL A 149 -2.97 1.97 29.24
C VAL A 149 -2.38 2.52 27.95
N ILE A 150 -1.22 2.02 27.57
CA ILE A 150 -0.44 2.48 26.43
C ILE A 150 -0.19 1.29 25.50
N ASP A 151 -0.47 1.47 24.22
CA ASP A 151 -0.06 0.57 23.17
C ASP A 151 1.19 1.11 22.46
N THR A 152 2.26 0.31 22.45
CA THR A 152 3.53 0.61 21.77
C THR A 152 3.92 -0.49 20.79
N ILE A 153 3.01 -1.45 20.57
CA ILE A 153 3.27 -2.57 19.67
C ILE A 153 2.94 -2.14 18.23
N ALA A 154 3.92 -2.24 17.37
CA ALA A 154 3.71 -1.94 15.96
C ALA A 154 2.96 -3.08 15.25
N PRO A 155 2.12 -2.78 14.25
CA PRO A 155 1.43 -3.79 13.46
C PRO A 155 2.41 -4.71 12.73
N ILE A 156 1.97 -5.93 12.43
CA ILE A 156 2.69 -6.85 11.55
C ILE A 156 2.34 -6.50 10.11
N ALA A 157 3.29 -5.90 9.37
CA ALA A 157 3.10 -5.56 7.97
C ALA A 157 3.38 -6.77 7.06
N VAL A 158 2.42 -7.12 6.22
CA VAL A 158 2.50 -8.20 5.22
C VAL A 158 2.15 -7.63 3.86
N CYS A 159 3.09 -7.75 2.89
CA CYS A 159 2.89 -7.27 1.52
C CYS A 159 2.54 -8.39 0.56
N THR A 160 1.81 -8.04 -0.50
CA THR A 160 1.52 -8.90 -1.64
C THR A 160 2.02 -8.30 -2.95
N THR A 161 1.74 -8.97 -4.07
CA THR A 161 1.97 -8.45 -5.41
C THR A 161 0.66 -7.94 -5.98
N THR A 162 0.68 -6.75 -6.57
CA THR A 162 -0.48 -6.19 -7.27
C THR A 162 -0.15 -5.80 -8.70
N THR A 163 -1.19 -5.60 -9.51
CA THR A 163 -1.08 -5.23 -10.93
C THR A 163 -1.77 -3.89 -11.16
N LEU A 164 -1.09 -3.00 -11.88
CA LEU A 164 -1.62 -1.72 -12.32
C LEU A 164 -1.64 -1.63 -13.85
N TYR A 165 -2.66 -0.98 -14.38
CA TYR A 165 -2.79 -0.65 -15.79
C TYR A 165 -2.72 0.87 -15.95
N LEU A 166 -1.87 1.32 -16.88
CA LEU A 166 -1.79 2.74 -17.22
C LEU A 166 -3.08 3.20 -17.91
N ASP A 167 -3.47 4.41 -17.66
CA ASP A 167 -4.58 5.07 -18.37
C ASP A 167 -4.13 5.67 -19.71
N ALA A 168 -5.06 6.30 -20.45
CA ALA A 168 -4.78 6.92 -21.75
C ALA A 168 -3.80 8.11 -21.68
N MET A 169 -3.42 8.57 -20.49
CA MET A 169 -2.37 9.57 -20.28
C MET A 169 -1.03 8.95 -19.89
N GLY A 170 -0.95 7.62 -19.82
CA GLY A 170 0.24 6.87 -19.47
C GLY A 170 0.57 6.93 -17.97
N VAL A 171 -0.45 7.06 -17.09
CA VAL A 171 -0.27 7.13 -15.63
C VAL A 171 -1.18 6.15 -14.90
N ALA A 172 -0.74 5.68 -13.73
CA ALA A 172 -1.54 4.89 -12.81
C ALA A 172 -1.20 5.25 -11.36
N THR A 173 -2.19 5.17 -10.47
CA THR A 173 -2.01 5.39 -9.03
C THR A 173 -2.29 4.09 -8.28
N LEU A 174 -1.37 3.70 -7.41
CA LEU A 174 -1.49 2.55 -6.51
C LEU A 174 -2.36 2.93 -5.30
N ASP A 175 -3.43 2.19 -5.06
CA ASP A 175 -4.05 2.17 -3.75
C ASP A 175 -3.17 1.34 -2.80
N ALA A 176 -2.81 1.90 -1.67
CA ALA A 176 -1.95 1.22 -0.70
C ALA A 176 -2.57 -0.09 -0.18
N GLN A 177 -3.91 -0.19 -0.14
CA GLN A 177 -4.62 -1.39 0.27
C GLN A 177 -4.43 -2.56 -0.70
N ASP A 178 -4.24 -2.30 -1.99
CA ASP A 178 -3.97 -3.34 -2.99
C ASP A 178 -2.62 -4.04 -2.78
N LEU A 179 -1.74 -3.42 -2.01
CA LEU A 179 -0.43 -3.97 -1.66
C LEU A 179 -0.44 -4.73 -0.33
N ASP A 180 -1.52 -4.62 0.45
CA ASP A 180 -1.66 -5.33 1.72
C ASP A 180 -1.94 -6.82 1.50
N GLY A 181 -1.09 -7.64 2.09
CA GLY A 181 -1.18 -9.11 2.07
C GLY A 181 -1.85 -9.71 3.31
N GLY A 182 -2.53 -8.88 4.12
CA GLY A 182 -3.17 -9.28 5.36
C GLY A 182 -2.39 -8.84 6.60
N SER A 183 -1.94 -7.60 6.61
CA SER A 183 -1.34 -6.96 7.79
C SER A 183 -2.29 -6.97 8.98
N SER A 184 -1.77 -7.08 10.19
CA SER A 184 -2.58 -7.23 11.40
C SER A 184 -1.96 -6.54 12.60
N ASP A 185 -2.83 -6.11 13.50
CA ASP A 185 -2.49 -5.61 14.83
C ASP A 185 -3.52 -6.09 15.86
N ALA A 186 -3.10 -6.26 17.12
CA ALA A 186 -3.97 -6.74 18.19
C ALA A 186 -5.06 -5.71 18.56
N CYS A 187 -4.73 -4.41 18.48
CA CYS A 187 -5.65 -3.32 18.76
C CYS A 187 -6.41 -2.83 17.51
N GLY A 188 -6.05 -3.31 16.32
CA GLY A 188 -6.76 -3.03 15.08
C GLY A 188 -6.60 -1.59 14.57
N GLY A 189 -7.56 -1.13 13.75
CA GLY A 189 -7.61 0.27 13.26
C GLY A 189 -6.46 0.65 12.33
N LEU A 190 -6.09 -0.25 11.39
CA LEU A 190 -4.96 -0.06 10.49
C LEU A 190 -5.24 0.99 9.41
N THR A 191 -4.23 1.79 9.12
CA THR A 191 -4.15 2.70 7.98
C THR A 191 -2.93 2.37 7.12
N PHE A 192 -3.04 2.61 5.80
CA PHE A 192 -2.04 2.20 4.83
C PHE A 192 -1.55 3.39 4.01
N SER A 193 -0.25 3.41 3.72
CA SER A 193 0.33 4.32 2.74
C SER A 193 1.42 3.61 1.94
N ALA A 194 1.53 3.93 0.64
CA ALA A 194 2.50 3.30 -0.26
C ALA A 194 3.43 4.36 -0.88
N ASN A 195 4.71 4.02 -1.05
CA ASN A 195 5.69 4.88 -1.70
C ASN A 195 6.71 4.05 -2.52
N PRO A 196 6.84 4.28 -3.84
CA PRO A 196 6.02 5.17 -4.67
C PRO A 196 4.58 4.67 -4.82
N SER A 197 3.62 5.61 -5.00
CA SER A 197 2.22 5.33 -5.30
C SER A 197 1.81 5.74 -6.72
N ASN A 198 2.64 6.50 -7.44
CA ASN A 198 2.38 6.93 -8.80
C ASN A 198 3.36 6.27 -9.76
N PHE A 199 2.83 5.76 -10.86
CA PHE A 199 3.55 5.05 -11.90
C PHE A 199 3.24 5.64 -13.26
N THR A 200 4.21 5.57 -14.18
CA THR A 200 4.13 6.13 -15.52
C THR A 200 4.64 5.11 -16.55
N CYS A 201 4.63 5.47 -17.82
CA CYS A 201 5.21 4.65 -18.89
C CYS A 201 6.65 4.18 -18.61
N ALA A 202 7.43 4.97 -17.87
CA ALA A 202 8.80 4.59 -17.51
C ALA A 202 8.86 3.41 -16.50
N ASN A 203 7.71 3.09 -15.88
CA ASN A 203 7.59 2.03 -14.89
C ASN A 203 6.95 0.75 -15.44
N VAL A 204 6.69 0.66 -16.75
CA VAL A 204 6.13 -0.58 -17.33
C VAL A 204 7.04 -1.78 -16.99
N GLY A 205 6.44 -2.84 -16.45
CA GLY A 205 7.13 -4.01 -15.93
C GLY A 205 7.07 -4.14 -14.41
N SER A 206 8.06 -4.77 -13.80
CA SER A 206 8.13 -5.04 -12.37
C SER A 206 8.77 -3.88 -11.61
N ASN A 207 8.04 -3.36 -10.62
CA ASN A 207 8.50 -2.32 -9.70
C ASN A 207 8.31 -2.78 -8.26
N SER A 208 8.89 -2.04 -7.31
CA SER A 208 8.65 -2.25 -5.89
C SER A 208 8.08 -0.98 -5.26
N SER A 209 7.18 -1.16 -4.28
CA SER A 209 6.68 -0.07 -3.44
C SER A 209 6.74 -0.50 -1.98
N VAL A 210 7.07 0.44 -1.09
CA VAL A 210 7.08 0.25 0.35
C VAL A 210 5.69 0.56 0.88
N LEU A 211 5.05 -0.44 1.49
CA LEU A 211 3.82 -0.26 2.25
C LEU A 211 4.20 0.09 3.69
N THR A 212 3.66 1.18 4.21
CA THR A 212 3.67 1.53 5.63
C THR A 212 2.29 1.25 6.20
N VAL A 213 2.26 0.44 7.24
CA VAL A 213 1.05 0.08 8.00
C VAL A 213 1.14 0.79 9.35
N THR A 214 0.13 1.56 9.70
CA THR A 214 0.07 2.31 10.97
C THR A 214 -1.22 1.95 11.70
N ASP A 215 -1.12 1.63 12.99
CA ASP A 215 -2.26 1.35 13.85
C ASP A 215 -2.98 2.64 14.30
N ILE A 216 -4.07 2.47 15.06
CA ILE A 216 -4.84 3.59 15.60
C ILE A 216 -4.09 4.40 16.66
N ASN A 217 -3.05 3.82 17.25
CA ASN A 217 -2.24 4.40 18.33
C ASN A 217 -1.00 5.14 17.79
N GLY A 218 -0.72 5.00 16.48
CA GLY A 218 0.38 5.67 15.80
C GLY A 218 1.65 4.84 15.67
N ASN A 219 1.66 3.57 16.12
CA ASN A 219 2.79 2.68 15.88
C ASN A 219 2.76 2.21 14.43
N SER A 220 3.92 2.00 13.82
CA SER A 220 3.99 1.66 12.40
C SER A 220 5.06 0.63 12.07
N SER A 221 4.82 -0.14 11.03
CA SER A 221 5.78 -1.05 10.41
C SER A 221 5.71 -0.99 8.90
N THR A 222 6.69 -1.56 8.21
CA THR A 222 6.79 -1.51 6.75
C THR A 222 7.08 -2.88 6.15
N CYS A 223 6.62 -3.09 4.92
CA CYS A 223 7.04 -4.19 4.06
C CYS A 223 7.22 -3.70 2.62
N VAL A 224 7.83 -4.53 1.76
CA VAL A 224 8.04 -4.20 0.34
C VAL A 224 7.20 -5.13 -0.51
N GLY A 225 6.26 -4.56 -1.27
CA GLY A 225 5.43 -5.29 -2.23
C GLY A 225 5.91 -5.09 -3.67
N THR A 226 5.52 -6.00 -4.56
CA THR A 226 5.79 -5.91 -5.99
C THR A 226 4.59 -5.31 -6.72
N VAL A 227 4.84 -4.33 -7.60
CA VAL A 227 3.84 -3.68 -8.44
C VAL A 227 4.17 -3.98 -9.89
N MET A 228 3.31 -4.76 -10.57
CA MET A 228 3.41 -5.05 -12.00
C MET A 228 2.63 -3.99 -12.78
N VAL A 229 3.32 -3.17 -13.55
CA VAL A 229 2.71 -2.10 -14.35
C VAL A 229 2.61 -2.53 -15.80
N PHE A 230 1.44 -2.40 -16.40
CA PHE A 230 1.17 -2.72 -17.80
C PHE A 230 0.59 -1.51 -18.53
N ASP A 231 1.06 -1.34 -19.74
CA ASP A 231 0.39 -0.51 -20.75
C ASP A 231 -0.39 -1.44 -21.68
N THR A 232 -1.69 -1.23 -21.78
CA THR A 232 -2.61 -2.00 -22.63
C THR A 232 -3.43 -1.06 -23.54
N ILE A 233 -3.04 0.21 -23.60
CA ILE A 233 -3.72 1.20 -24.41
C ILE A 233 -3.17 1.15 -25.84
N ASP A 234 -4.07 0.96 -26.81
CA ASP A 234 -3.70 0.96 -28.22
C ASP A 234 -3.31 2.38 -28.67
N PRO A 235 -2.29 2.52 -29.56
CA PRO A 235 -1.92 3.81 -30.12
C PRO A 235 -3.04 4.39 -31.01
N VAL A 236 -3.07 5.69 -31.15
CA VAL A 236 -3.96 6.38 -32.10
C VAL A 236 -3.28 6.43 -33.48
N ALA A 237 -3.78 5.65 -34.45
CA ALA A 237 -3.24 5.60 -35.82
C ALA A 237 -3.89 6.67 -36.71
N ILE A 238 -3.09 7.56 -37.27
CA ILE A 238 -3.53 8.63 -38.19
C ILE A 238 -2.70 8.56 -39.45
N CYS A 239 -3.36 8.31 -40.62
CA CYS A 239 -2.73 8.16 -41.92
C CYS A 239 -2.90 9.40 -42.81
N GLN A 240 -1.98 9.54 -43.79
CA GLN A 240 -2.08 10.45 -44.95
C GLN A 240 -1.95 9.70 -46.27
N ASN A 241 -2.57 10.23 -47.32
CA ASN A 241 -2.40 9.73 -48.67
C ASN A 241 -1.07 10.26 -49.23
N ILE A 242 -0.42 9.44 -50.07
CA ILE A 242 0.84 9.83 -50.74
C ILE A 242 0.81 9.45 -52.22
N THR A 243 1.66 10.10 -53.02
CA THR A 243 1.95 9.74 -54.40
C THR A 243 3.40 9.29 -54.50
N ILE A 244 3.63 8.20 -55.22
CA ILE A 244 4.97 7.65 -55.48
C ILE A 244 5.15 7.40 -56.95
N GLN A 245 6.41 7.34 -57.38
CA GLN A 245 6.78 7.10 -58.79
C GLN A 245 7.51 5.76 -58.90
N LEU A 246 7.22 5.02 -59.98
CA LEU A 246 7.99 3.86 -60.36
C LEU A 246 9.39 4.28 -60.83
N ASN A 247 10.38 3.45 -60.53
CA ASN A 247 11.73 3.59 -61.03
C ASN A 247 11.84 3.02 -62.48
N SER A 248 13.00 3.14 -63.13
CA SER A 248 13.25 2.62 -64.47
C SER A 248 13.13 1.09 -64.61
N GLY A 249 13.03 0.37 -63.46
CA GLY A 249 12.73 -1.07 -63.43
C GLY A 249 11.22 -1.37 -63.25
N GLY A 250 10.34 -0.35 -63.26
CA GLY A 250 8.90 -0.50 -63.09
C GLY A 250 8.48 -0.89 -61.65
N THR A 251 9.29 -0.50 -60.66
CA THR A 251 9.00 -0.84 -59.24
C THR A 251 9.13 0.39 -58.34
N ALA A 252 8.38 0.37 -57.23
CA ALA A 252 8.50 1.31 -56.11
C ALA A 252 8.23 0.63 -54.79
N SER A 253 8.72 1.20 -53.68
CA SER A 253 8.44 0.75 -52.32
C SER A 253 8.25 1.90 -51.36
N ILE A 254 7.49 1.65 -50.29
CA ILE A 254 7.27 2.60 -49.20
C ILE A 254 7.64 1.98 -47.89
N VAL A 255 7.88 2.82 -46.87
CA VAL A 255 7.94 2.43 -45.45
C VAL A 255 6.73 3.03 -44.74
N GLY A 256 6.25 2.36 -43.66
CA GLY A 256 5.05 2.77 -42.98
C GLY A 256 5.08 4.22 -42.46
N SER A 257 6.26 4.71 -42.08
CA SER A 257 6.43 6.08 -41.55
C SER A 257 6.08 7.18 -42.59
N GLN A 258 6.12 6.87 -43.90
CA GLN A 258 5.72 7.81 -44.95
C GLN A 258 4.20 8.07 -44.99
N LEU A 259 3.43 7.10 -44.48
CA LEU A 259 1.97 7.19 -44.36
C LEU A 259 1.52 7.85 -43.07
N ASN A 260 2.42 7.98 -42.06
CA ASN A 260 2.08 8.56 -40.77
C ASN A 260 1.77 10.06 -40.87
N ASN A 261 0.67 10.49 -40.25
CA ASN A 261 0.24 11.88 -40.13
C ASN A 261 -0.04 12.29 -38.67
N GLY A 262 0.92 11.99 -37.78
CA GLY A 262 0.80 12.36 -36.37
C GLY A 262 0.11 11.30 -35.50
N SER A 263 0.29 10.02 -35.82
CA SER A 263 -0.07 8.93 -34.91
C SER A 263 0.63 9.09 -33.57
N SER A 264 -0.04 8.79 -32.46
CA SER A 264 0.46 9.04 -31.12
C SER A 264 0.06 7.95 -30.15
N ASP A 265 0.86 7.82 -29.10
CA ASP A 265 0.59 7.03 -27.91
C ASP A 265 1.23 7.73 -26.70
N ALA A 266 0.65 7.55 -25.48
CA ALA A 266 1.15 8.19 -24.27
C ALA A 266 2.52 7.66 -23.86
N CYS A 267 2.77 6.36 -24.07
CA CYS A 267 4.04 5.69 -23.76
C CYS A 267 5.02 5.71 -24.96
N GLY A 268 4.57 6.14 -26.15
CA GLY A 268 5.38 6.33 -27.33
C GLY A 268 5.21 5.25 -28.40
N ILE A 269 5.61 5.59 -29.62
CA ILE A 269 5.52 4.70 -30.78
C ILE A 269 6.86 4.03 -31.03
N ALA A 270 6.84 2.71 -31.20
CA ALA A 270 7.99 1.90 -31.55
C ALA A 270 8.18 1.79 -33.06
N SER A 271 7.11 1.58 -33.85
CA SER A 271 7.26 1.30 -35.27
C SER A 271 5.99 1.58 -36.10
N TYR A 272 6.22 1.72 -37.38
CA TYR A 272 5.20 1.80 -38.42
C TYR A 272 5.47 0.75 -39.49
N SER A 273 4.46 -0.01 -39.88
CA SER A 273 4.54 -0.91 -41.06
C SER A 273 3.46 -0.58 -42.06
N ALA A 274 3.66 -0.94 -43.32
CA ALA A 274 2.72 -0.74 -44.40
C ALA A 274 2.48 -2.04 -45.16
N ASN A 275 1.22 -2.32 -45.53
CA ASN A 275 0.87 -3.49 -46.34
C ASN A 275 -0.26 -3.15 -47.33
N PRO A 276 -0.04 -3.31 -48.65
CA PRO A 276 1.24 -3.62 -49.29
C PRO A 276 2.28 -2.48 -49.17
N ASN A 277 3.56 -2.81 -49.28
CA ASN A 277 4.68 -1.85 -49.21
C ASN A 277 5.53 -1.83 -50.49
N THR A 278 5.21 -2.65 -51.48
CA THR A 278 5.88 -2.72 -52.78
C THR A 278 4.85 -2.65 -53.90
N PHE A 279 5.22 -1.97 -54.98
CA PHE A 279 4.37 -1.68 -56.12
C PHE A 279 5.11 -1.94 -57.42
N THR A 280 4.36 -2.32 -58.43
CA THR A 280 4.83 -2.58 -59.81
C THR A 280 3.98 -1.83 -60.83
N CYS A 281 4.27 -1.97 -62.11
CA CYS A 281 3.45 -1.43 -63.20
C CYS A 281 1.97 -1.82 -63.10
N ALA A 282 1.65 -2.99 -62.55
CA ALA A 282 0.28 -3.45 -62.34
C ALA A 282 -0.49 -2.62 -61.30
N ASN A 283 0.23 -1.83 -60.52
CA ASN A 283 -0.32 -0.99 -59.43
C ASN A 283 -0.45 0.49 -59.85
N VAL A 284 -0.17 0.88 -61.07
CA VAL A 284 -0.33 2.27 -61.50
C VAL A 284 -1.79 2.73 -61.26
N GLY A 285 -1.92 3.88 -60.55
CA GLY A 285 -3.18 4.41 -60.05
C GLY A 285 -3.30 4.33 -58.53
N PRO A 286 -4.51 4.50 -57.97
CA PRO A 286 -4.76 4.47 -56.52
C PRO A 286 -4.77 3.03 -55.95
N ASN A 287 -3.98 2.83 -54.90
CA ASN A 287 -3.91 1.55 -54.14
C ASN A 287 -4.24 1.81 -52.69
N THR A 288 -5.06 0.93 -52.08
CA THR A 288 -5.35 0.95 -50.65
C THR A 288 -4.24 0.26 -49.90
N VAL A 289 -3.65 0.97 -48.93
CA VAL A 289 -2.56 0.48 -48.05
C VAL A 289 -3.01 0.61 -46.60
N VAL A 290 -2.81 -0.43 -45.83
CA VAL A 290 -3.02 -0.42 -44.36
C VAL A 290 -1.69 -0.09 -43.69
N MET A 291 -1.66 1.00 -42.90
CA MET A 291 -0.56 1.26 -41.99
C MET A 291 -0.91 0.66 -40.63
N THR A 292 0.01 -0.11 -40.04
CA THR A 292 -0.04 -0.54 -38.64
C THR A 292 0.96 0.26 -37.83
N VAL A 293 0.48 0.86 -36.74
CA VAL A 293 1.26 1.57 -35.76
C VAL A 293 1.41 0.63 -34.56
N THR A 294 2.63 0.46 -34.08
CA THR A 294 2.93 -0.34 -32.87
C THR A 294 3.59 0.57 -31.86
N ASP A 295 3.09 0.57 -30.61
CA ASP A 295 3.70 1.31 -29.50
C ASP A 295 4.92 0.58 -28.94
N VAL A 296 5.57 1.16 -27.92
CA VAL A 296 6.76 0.57 -27.27
C VAL A 296 6.44 -0.64 -26.41
N ASN A 297 5.16 -0.87 -26.06
CA ASN A 297 4.66 -1.95 -25.22
C ASN A 297 4.09 -3.10 -26.03
N GLY A 298 3.91 -2.91 -27.37
CA GLY A 298 3.47 -3.92 -28.33
C GLY A 298 1.98 -3.86 -28.67
N ASN A 299 1.22 -2.86 -28.17
CA ASN A 299 -0.16 -2.63 -28.57
C ASN A 299 -0.18 -2.03 -29.98
N THR A 300 -1.26 -2.26 -30.75
CA THR A 300 -1.29 -1.91 -32.16
C THR A 300 -2.61 -1.29 -32.59
N ALA A 301 -2.52 -0.30 -33.49
CA ALA A 301 -3.67 0.24 -34.19
C ALA A 301 -3.40 0.34 -35.68
N THR A 302 -4.45 0.42 -36.49
CA THR A 302 -4.34 0.51 -37.94
C THR A 302 -5.13 1.68 -38.51
N CYS A 303 -4.66 2.22 -39.62
CA CYS A 303 -5.43 3.13 -40.49
C CYS A 303 -5.19 2.83 -41.95
N THR A 304 -6.05 3.35 -42.81
CA THR A 304 -6.02 3.13 -44.28
C THR A 304 -5.58 4.39 -45.00
N SER A 305 -4.72 4.24 -45.98
CA SER A 305 -4.18 5.30 -46.83
C SER A 305 -4.33 4.94 -48.28
N ILE A 306 -4.47 5.94 -49.15
CA ILE A 306 -4.39 5.76 -50.60
C ILE A 306 -2.98 6.14 -51.04
N VAL A 307 -2.30 5.16 -51.65
CA VAL A 307 -1.00 5.36 -52.31
C VAL A 307 -1.25 5.42 -53.82
N THR A 308 -1.09 6.58 -54.42
CA THR A 308 -1.20 6.76 -55.88
C THR A 308 0.13 6.47 -56.53
N VAL A 309 0.22 5.40 -57.31
CA VAL A 309 1.43 5.01 -58.05
C VAL A 309 1.37 5.62 -59.42
N GLN A 310 2.46 6.30 -59.80
CA GLN A 310 2.61 6.90 -61.14
C GLN A 310 3.82 6.30 -61.85
N ASP A 311 3.67 6.06 -63.16
CA ASP A 311 4.79 5.82 -64.04
C ASP A 311 5.02 7.12 -64.85
N LEU A 312 6.17 7.72 -64.65
CA LEU A 312 6.63 8.92 -65.36
C LEU A 312 7.96 8.66 -66.07
N VAL A 313 8.37 7.40 -66.15
CA VAL A 313 9.61 7.00 -66.83
C VAL A 313 9.34 6.90 -68.32
N PRO A 314 9.98 7.74 -69.14
CA PRO A 314 9.74 7.67 -70.57
C PRO A 314 10.32 6.42 -71.25
N PRO A 315 9.70 5.84 -72.26
CA PRO A 315 10.20 4.68 -72.96
C PRO A 315 11.53 4.96 -73.68
N VAL A 316 12.38 3.97 -73.79
CA VAL A 316 13.62 4.00 -74.56
C VAL A 316 13.29 3.68 -75.99
N ALA A 317 13.40 4.72 -76.93
CA ALA A 317 13.11 4.58 -78.35
C ALA A 317 14.38 4.16 -79.14
N LEU A 318 14.31 3.04 -79.83
CA LEU A 318 15.37 2.53 -80.68
C LEU A 318 14.82 2.34 -82.12
N CYS A 319 15.45 3.01 -83.09
CA CYS A 319 15.02 3.01 -84.51
C CYS A 319 15.92 2.15 -85.38
N GLN A 320 15.35 1.65 -86.51
CA GLN A 320 16.08 1.03 -87.61
C GLN A 320 15.71 1.74 -88.95
N ASN A 321 16.66 1.68 -89.86
CA ASN A 321 16.43 2.13 -91.25
C ASN A 321 15.64 1.08 -92.01
N ILE A 322 14.69 1.52 -92.81
CA ILE A 322 13.92 0.63 -93.70
C ILE A 322 13.95 1.18 -95.18
N THR A 323 13.76 0.26 -96.12
CA THR A 323 13.56 0.60 -97.51
C THR A 323 12.15 0.20 -97.89
N ILE A 324 11.43 1.16 -98.50
CA ILE A 324 10.06 0.96 -98.99
C ILE A 324 10.00 1.21 -100.48
N GLN A 325 9.04 0.58 -101.18
CA GLN A 325 8.79 0.75 -102.57
C GLN A 325 7.46 1.45 -102.76
N LEU A 326 7.44 2.41 -103.76
CA LEU A 326 6.19 3.04 -104.19
C LEU A 326 5.34 2.04 -104.93
N ASP A 327 4.03 2.09 -104.74
CA ASP A 327 3.06 1.30 -105.46
C ASP A 327 2.87 1.84 -106.94
N VAL A 328 1.98 1.15 -107.67
CA VAL A 328 1.69 1.50 -109.05
C VAL A 328 1.05 2.89 -109.22
N THR A 329 0.57 3.49 -108.16
CA THR A 329 0.03 4.87 -108.12
C THR A 329 1.07 5.92 -107.71
N GLY A 330 2.32 5.46 -107.39
CA GLY A 330 3.41 6.34 -106.99
C GLY A 330 3.40 6.70 -105.48
N ASN A 331 2.71 5.91 -104.64
CA ASN A 331 2.58 6.18 -103.19
C ASN A 331 3.14 5.02 -102.34
N ALA A 332 3.57 5.33 -101.13
CA ALA A 332 3.90 4.35 -100.14
C ALA A 332 3.55 4.92 -98.75
N SER A 333 3.27 4.05 -97.79
CA SER A 333 3.05 4.41 -96.36
C SER A 333 3.77 3.43 -95.42
N ILE A 334 4.12 3.93 -94.26
CA ILE A 334 4.72 3.13 -93.15
C ILE A 334 3.93 3.32 -91.91
N VAL A 335 4.03 2.33 -91.00
CA VAL A 335 3.58 2.42 -89.64
C VAL A 335 4.77 2.46 -88.67
N GLY A 336 4.65 3.19 -87.54
CA GLY A 336 5.77 3.39 -86.63
C GLY A 336 6.45 2.10 -86.13
N SER A 337 5.70 1.00 -86.01
CA SER A 337 6.26 -0.32 -85.60
C SER A 337 7.25 -0.89 -86.61
N GLN A 338 7.23 -0.50 -87.89
CA GLN A 338 8.23 -0.93 -88.89
C GLN A 338 9.60 -0.33 -88.62
N LEU A 339 9.65 0.84 -87.96
CA LEU A 339 10.89 1.55 -87.63
C LEU A 339 11.44 1.06 -86.24
N ASN A 340 10.66 0.35 -85.51
CA ASN A 340 11.09 -0.11 -84.19
C ASN A 340 12.18 -1.17 -84.26
N ASN A 341 13.26 -0.96 -83.48
CA ASN A 341 14.39 -1.86 -83.33
C ASN A 341 14.63 -2.26 -81.84
N GLY A 342 13.55 -2.68 -81.18
CA GLY A 342 13.63 -3.10 -79.78
C GLY A 342 13.46 -1.99 -78.74
N SER A 343 12.66 -0.93 -79.08
CA SER A 343 12.25 0.08 -78.10
C SER A 343 11.59 -0.60 -76.94
N SER A 344 11.84 -0.16 -75.66
CA SER A 344 11.41 -0.79 -74.46
C SER A 344 10.97 0.23 -73.41
N ASP A 345 10.04 -0.21 -72.55
CA ASP A 345 9.65 0.41 -71.33
C ASP A 345 9.35 -0.68 -70.28
N ALA A 346 9.58 -0.41 -68.98
CA ALA A 346 9.37 -1.40 -67.92
C ALA A 346 7.88 -1.75 -67.73
N CYS A 347 7.00 -0.77 -67.97
CA CYS A 347 5.54 -0.96 -67.85
C CYS A 347 4.86 -1.29 -69.19
N GLY A 348 5.61 -1.24 -70.29
CA GLY A 348 5.16 -1.64 -71.62
C GLY A 348 4.94 -0.47 -72.58
N ILE A 349 4.94 -0.80 -73.86
CA ILE A 349 4.69 0.14 -74.95
C ILE A 349 3.24 0.05 -75.39
N ALA A 350 2.56 1.20 -75.48
CA ALA A 350 1.18 1.29 -75.97
C ALA A 350 1.15 1.47 -77.50
N SER A 351 2.03 2.30 -78.02
CA SER A 351 1.98 2.61 -79.48
C SER A 351 3.28 3.08 -80.03
N TYR A 352 3.37 2.99 -81.40
CA TYR A 352 4.41 3.54 -82.21
C TYR A 352 3.76 4.40 -83.27
N SER A 353 4.21 5.63 -83.48
CA SER A 353 3.81 6.51 -84.60
C SER A 353 5.01 6.92 -85.47
N ALA A 354 4.81 7.27 -86.69
CA ALA A 354 5.84 7.74 -87.61
C ALA A 354 5.42 9.05 -88.30
N ASN A 355 6.36 9.99 -88.35
CA ASN A 355 6.09 11.26 -89.05
C ASN A 355 7.34 11.70 -89.83
N PRO A 356 7.26 11.88 -91.22
CA PRO A 356 6.12 11.56 -92.05
C PRO A 356 5.88 10.06 -92.19
N ASN A 357 4.64 9.63 -92.44
CA ASN A 357 4.25 8.23 -92.60
C ASN A 357 3.76 7.88 -93.98
N THR A 358 3.74 8.86 -94.89
CA THR A 358 3.34 8.72 -96.30
C THR A 358 4.42 9.37 -97.26
N PHE A 359 4.64 8.70 -98.35
CA PHE A 359 5.67 9.06 -99.32
C PHE A 359 5.10 9.01 -100.77
N THR A 360 5.59 9.86 -101.58
CA THR A 360 5.20 9.97 -103.01
C THR A 360 6.45 9.96 -103.95
N CYS A 361 6.29 10.00 -105.25
CA CYS A 361 7.38 10.10 -106.22
C CYS A 361 8.34 11.29 -105.93
N ALA A 362 7.88 12.32 -105.22
CA ALA A 362 8.73 13.44 -104.78
C ALA A 362 9.69 13.08 -103.66
N ASN A 363 9.46 11.96 -102.97
CA ASN A 363 10.25 11.50 -101.84
C ASN A 363 11.23 10.37 -102.23
N VAL A 364 11.45 10.11 -103.54
CA VAL A 364 12.41 9.06 -103.95
C VAL A 364 13.82 9.42 -103.44
N GLY A 365 14.43 8.55 -102.67
CA GLY A 365 15.71 8.74 -102.03
C GLY A 365 15.61 8.66 -100.46
N PRO A 366 16.66 9.02 -99.75
CA PRO A 366 16.67 9.00 -98.30
C PRO A 366 15.77 10.06 -97.66
N ASN A 367 14.86 9.67 -96.77
CA ASN A 367 13.97 10.55 -96.02
C ASN A 367 14.21 10.33 -94.52
N THR A 368 14.21 11.42 -93.76
CA THR A 368 14.24 11.36 -92.33
C THR A 368 12.82 11.19 -91.77
N VAL A 369 12.59 10.17 -90.95
CA VAL A 369 11.33 9.86 -90.25
C VAL A 369 11.56 9.86 -88.77
N VAL A 370 10.74 10.58 -88.02
CA VAL A 370 10.74 10.56 -86.57
C VAL A 370 9.74 9.45 -86.11
N MET A 371 10.22 8.49 -85.38
CA MET A 371 9.37 7.52 -84.64
C MET A 371 9.11 8.06 -83.26
N THR A 372 7.86 8.16 -82.85
CA THR A 372 7.45 8.39 -81.42
C THR A 372 6.96 7.09 -80.83
N VAL A 373 7.53 6.78 -79.70
CA VAL A 373 7.15 5.61 -78.84
C VAL A 373 6.38 6.18 -77.68
N THR A 374 5.21 5.65 -77.43
CA THR A 374 4.37 6.00 -76.23
C THR A 374 4.18 4.76 -75.39
N ASP A 375 4.42 4.86 -74.07
CA ASP A 375 4.18 3.81 -73.14
C ASP A 375 2.70 3.67 -72.77
N VAL A 376 2.35 2.69 -71.95
CA VAL A 376 0.95 2.40 -71.52
C VAL A 376 0.40 3.47 -70.59
N ASN A 377 1.25 4.30 -70.00
CA ASN A 377 0.90 5.31 -69.03
C ASN A 377 0.83 6.73 -69.64
N GLY A 378 1.33 6.90 -70.87
CA GLY A 378 1.29 8.13 -71.66
C GLY A 378 2.49 9.01 -71.45
#